data_7d5ed8f769e9a89dbfee067a304c1bf5
#
_entry.id   7d5ed8f769e9a89dbfee067a304c1bf5
#
_cell.length_a   1.000
_cell.length_b   1.000
_cell.length_c   1.000
_cell.angle_alpha   90.00
_cell.angle_beta   90.00
_cell.angle_gamma   90.00
#
_symmetry.space_group_name_H-M   'P 1'
#
loop_
_entity.id
_entity.type
_entity.pdbx_description
1 polymer ?
#
loop_
_entity_poly.entity_id
_entity_poly.type
_entity_poly.pdbx_seq_one_letter_code
_entity_poly.pdbx_strand_id
1 'polypeptide(L)'
;MPERVDAILVTYGEPEKNSVPIHYDYSKRILKRITQKVAPIPDYAIPVIAAWRAVSRYLSWRKYGYRSPLNEITMRQGESLESHLKEKCPSVQWNVHVALQFMPMFLPEILYGILEAVPDRVLVIPMYVPRSDFTSGLCDEDFEIFREKYGNLPDSVKRLDPIEQRDKLADVMVEFVKHEMVNRGLNSASAKGRALILGAHGTVISPPPGIRDTGFADTDALGKVLLDQLHPYFDSCSIGWLNHRVGGEWTSPSLEAAVLEMRGNGIEEFVYFPFGFLADNEETLLSGRQVFADLNIENVIHLPCLNDDTAFIELLAEAVLSQNTARAAHGSSPL
;
A
#
# COMPACT_ATOMS: atom_id res chain seq x y z
N MET A 1 31.02 19.31 0.90
CA MET A 1 29.71 19.39 0.23
C MET A 1 28.69 18.85 1.22
N PRO A 2 27.44 19.28 1.21
CA PRO A 2 26.43 18.65 2.06
C PRO A 2 26.30 17.16 1.72
N GLU A 3 25.99 16.34 2.71
CA GLU A 3 25.64 14.91 2.50
C GLU A 3 24.46 14.82 1.53
N ARG A 4 24.55 13.96 0.52
CA ARG A 4 23.46 13.70 -0.43
C ARG A 4 22.77 12.38 -0.11
N VAL A 5 21.47 12.45 0.16
CA VAL A 5 20.63 11.29 0.43
C VAL A 5 19.49 11.25 -0.58
N ASP A 6 19.39 10.14 -1.30
CA ASP A 6 18.30 9.87 -2.21
C ASP A 6 17.34 8.84 -1.57
N ALA A 7 16.05 9.13 -1.52
CA ALA A 7 14.99 8.22 -1.06
C ALA A 7 14.13 7.78 -2.23
N ILE A 8 13.74 6.51 -2.27
CA ILE A 8 12.92 5.94 -3.34
C ILE A 8 11.66 5.36 -2.72
N LEU A 9 10.51 5.98 -2.94
CA LEU A 9 9.21 5.40 -2.59
C LEU A 9 8.85 4.32 -3.61
N VAL A 10 8.57 3.10 -3.14
CA VAL A 10 8.26 1.96 -4.01
C VAL A 10 6.83 1.51 -3.79
N THR A 11 6.03 1.51 -4.84
CA THR A 11 4.65 0.99 -4.84
C THR A 11 4.39 0.09 -6.04
N TYR A 12 3.24 -0.58 -6.08
CA TYR A 12 2.87 -1.42 -7.22
C TYR A 12 2.83 -0.65 -8.53
N GLY A 13 2.26 0.55 -8.48
CA GLY A 13 1.90 1.29 -9.67
C GLY A 13 0.70 0.69 -10.39
N GLU A 14 -0.08 1.51 -11.05
CA GLU A 14 -1.24 1.09 -11.83
C GLU A 14 -1.26 1.78 -13.20
N PRO A 15 -1.96 1.19 -14.21
CA PRO A 15 -2.14 1.84 -15.50
C PRO A 15 -2.80 3.23 -15.36
N GLU A 16 -2.17 4.27 -15.88
CA GLU A 16 -2.74 5.63 -15.88
C GLU A 16 -3.77 5.83 -16.98
N LYS A 17 -3.65 5.05 -18.05
CA LYS A 17 -4.55 5.10 -19.21
C LYS A 17 -5.32 3.80 -19.32
N ASN A 18 -6.64 3.88 -19.50
CA ASN A 18 -7.47 2.74 -19.76
C ASN A 18 -7.24 2.22 -21.20
N SER A 19 -6.29 1.32 -21.37
CA SER A 19 -5.85 0.77 -22.65
C SER A 19 -5.55 -0.73 -22.52
N VAL A 20 -6.12 -1.54 -23.42
CA VAL A 20 -5.94 -2.99 -23.40
C VAL A 20 -4.46 -3.42 -23.45
N PRO A 21 -3.58 -2.84 -24.29
CA PRO A 21 -2.16 -3.19 -24.30
C PRO A 21 -1.48 -2.91 -22.94
N ILE A 22 -1.77 -1.76 -22.32
CA ILE A 22 -1.19 -1.40 -21.01
C ILE A 22 -1.69 -2.35 -19.94
N HIS A 23 -3.00 -2.65 -19.91
CA HIS A 23 -3.57 -3.64 -18.99
C HIS A 23 -3.02 -5.04 -19.20
N TYR A 24 -2.68 -5.40 -20.45
CA TYR A 24 -2.06 -6.69 -20.76
C TYR A 24 -0.68 -6.80 -20.14
N ASP A 25 0.18 -5.82 -20.37
CA ASP A 25 1.53 -5.81 -19.82
C ASP A 25 1.52 -5.79 -18.28
N TYR A 26 0.67 -4.98 -17.70
CA TYR A 26 0.44 -4.92 -16.25
C TYR A 26 -0.01 -6.28 -15.69
N SER A 27 -1.05 -6.88 -16.28
CA SER A 27 -1.57 -8.18 -15.85
C SER A 27 -0.53 -9.29 -15.98
N LYS A 28 0.26 -9.27 -17.06
CA LYS A 28 1.33 -10.25 -17.29
C LYS A 28 2.43 -10.18 -16.22
N ARG A 29 2.81 -8.96 -15.79
CA ARG A 29 3.79 -8.77 -14.72
C ARG A 29 3.27 -9.25 -13.37
N ILE A 30 2.02 -8.92 -13.02
CA ILE A 30 1.38 -9.41 -11.78
C ILE A 30 1.28 -10.94 -11.78
N LEU A 31 0.84 -11.55 -12.90
CA LEU A 31 0.75 -13.00 -13.00
C LEU A 31 2.08 -13.67 -12.75
N LYS A 32 3.16 -13.13 -13.32
CA LYS A 32 4.51 -13.69 -13.17
C LYS A 32 5.12 -13.49 -11.78
N ARG A 33 4.94 -12.32 -11.16
CA ARG A 33 5.64 -11.98 -9.91
C ARG A 33 4.82 -12.27 -8.65
N ILE A 34 3.49 -12.31 -8.75
CA ILE A 34 2.61 -12.52 -7.60
C ILE A 34 1.77 -13.79 -7.77
N THR A 35 0.95 -13.85 -8.82
CA THR A 35 -0.06 -14.92 -8.92
C THR A 35 0.59 -16.30 -8.99
N GLN A 36 1.72 -16.45 -9.69
CA GLN A 36 2.45 -17.73 -9.74
C GLN A 36 2.97 -18.21 -8.38
N LYS A 37 3.20 -17.31 -7.43
CA LYS A 37 3.61 -17.69 -6.07
C LYS A 37 2.44 -18.32 -5.29
N VAL A 38 1.22 -17.88 -5.54
CA VAL A 38 0.00 -18.37 -4.85
C VAL A 38 -0.63 -19.53 -5.57
N ALA A 39 -0.71 -19.47 -6.89
CA ALA A 39 -1.31 -20.49 -7.74
C ALA A 39 -0.41 -20.76 -8.95
N PRO A 40 0.28 -21.89 -9.01
CA PRO A 40 1.16 -22.23 -10.13
C PRO A 40 0.40 -22.18 -11.46
N ILE A 41 0.82 -21.29 -12.34
CA ILE A 41 0.25 -21.10 -13.68
C ILE A 41 1.31 -21.53 -14.70
N PRO A 42 1.02 -22.46 -15.62
CA PRO A 42 1.94 -22.80 -16.68
C PRO A 42 2.28 -21.58 -17.54
N ASP A 43 3.54 -21.40 -17.92
CA ASP A 43 4.02 -20.22 -18.64
C ASP A 43 3.24 -19.95 -19.95
N TYR A 44 2.83 -21.01 -20.66
CA TYR A 44 2.03 -20.87 -21.89
C TYR A 44 0.62 -20.32 -21.63
N ALA A 45 0.07 -20.45 -20.41
CA ALA A 45 -1.25 -19.93 -20.06
C ALA A 45 -1.22 -18.45 -19.65
N ILE A 46 -0.07 -17.94 -19.20
CA ILE A 46 0.07 -16.55 -18.73
C ILE A 46 -0.38 -15.53 -19.78
N PRO A 47 0.05 -15.60 -21.05
CA PRO A 47 -0.40 -14.64 -22.07
C PRO A 47 -1.92 -14.63 -22.27
N VAL A 48 -2.55 -15.81 -22.25
CA VAL A 48 -4.00 -15.95 -22.44
C VAL A 48 -4.76 -15.34 -21.25
N ILE A 49 -4.33 -15.67 -20.03
CA ILE A 49 -4.94 -15.13 -18.79
C ILE A 49 -4.72 -13.61 -18.74
N ALA A 50 -3.52 -13.13 -19.09
CA ALA A 50 -3.22 -11.69 -19.12
C ALA A 50 -4.11 -10.95 -20.12
N ALA A 51 -4.34 -11.51 -21.31
CA ALA A 51 -5.21 -10.93 -22.32
C ALA A 51 -6.67 -10.86 -21.84
N TRP A 52 -7.18 -11.94 -21.24
CA TRP A 52 -8.51 -11.96 -20.66
C TRP A 52 -8.66 -10.91 -19.54
N ARG A 53 -7.71 -10.87 -18.59
CA ARG A 53 -7.69 -9.86 -17.50
C ARG A 53 -7.62 -8.43 -18.05
N ALA A 54 -6.83 -8.20 -19.11
CA ALA A 54 -6.70 -6.89 -19.71
C ALA A 54 -8.00 -6.38 -20.32
N VAL A 55 -8.71 -7.24 -21.05
CA VAL A 55 -10.01 -6.89 -21.65
C VAL A 55 -11.06 -6.68 -20.54
N SER A 56 -11.11 -7.57 -19.56
CA SER A 56 -12.04 -7.46 -18.42
C SER A 56 -11.84 -6.15 -17.65
N ARG A 57 -10.57 -5.81 -17.31
CA ARG A 57 -10.23 -4.56 -16.62
C ARG A 57 -10.56 -3.33 -17.49
N TYR A 58 -10.22 -3.36 -18.78
CA TYR A 58 -10.56 -2.29 -19.71
C TYR A 58 -12.07 -1.98 -19.72
N LEU A 59 -12.89 -3.02 -19.82
CA LEU A 59 -14.35 -2.89 -19.83
C LEU A 59 -14.89 -2.41 -18.49
N SER A 60 -14.37 -2.93 -17.38
CA SER A 60 -14.73 -2.49 -16.02
C SER A 60 -14.40 -1.02 -15.81
N TRP A 61 -13.18 -0.59 -16.09
CA TRP A 61 -12.78 0.79 -15.93
C TRP A 61 -13.57 1.74 -16.82
N ARG A 62 -13.88 1.32 -18.05
CA ARG A 62 -14.75 2.08 -18.95
C ARG A 62 -16.17 2.21 -18.42
N LYS A 63 -16.73 1.11 -17.89
CA LYS A 63 -18.09 1.08 -17.33
C LYS A 63 -18.25 2.06 -16.16
N TYR A 64 -17.25 2.14 -15.29
CA TYR A 64 -17.29 2.95 -14.08
C TYR A 64 -16.61 4.31 -14.23
N GLY A 65 -16.09 4.66 -15.41
CA GLY A 65 -15.34 5.89 -15.62
C GLY A 65 -14.08 5.98 -14.76
N TYR A 66 -13.51 4.84 -14.38
CA TYR A 66 -12.38 4.78 -13.45
C TYR A 66 -11.05 5.15 -14.14
N ARG A 67 -10.26 5.92 -13.45
CA ARG A 67 -8.85 6.19 -13.72
C ARG A 67 -8.09 6.04 -12.40
N SER A 68 -7.01 5.27 -12.40
CA SER A 68 -6.20 5.09 -11.19
C SER A 68 -5.49 6.39 -10.79
N PRO A 69 -5.62 6.82 -9.53
CA PRO A 69 -4.84 7.93 -9.00
C PRO A 69 -3.52 7.49 -8.34
N LEU A 70 -3.24 6.19 -8.22
CA LEU A 70 -2.16 5.64 -7.40
C LEU A 70 -0.80 6.26 -7.70
N ASN A 71 -0.40 6.29 -8.99
CA ASN A 71 0.91 6.80 -9.37
C ASN A 71 1.03 8.30 -9.04
N GLU A 72 -0.01 9.07 -9.32
CA GLU A 72 -0.08 10.51 -9.05
C GLU A 72 -0.04 10.80 -7.55
N ILE A 73 -0.76 10.02 -6.73
CA ILE A 73 -0.71 10.13 -5.26
C ILE A 73 0.71 9.82 -4.76
N THR A 74 1.33 8.74 -5.25
CA THR A 74 2.69 8.38 -4.81
C THR A 74 3.71 9.46 -5.19
N MET A 75 3.55 10.10 -6.35
CA MET A 75 4.37 11.26 -6.72
C MET A 75 4.20 12.42 -5.72
N ARG A 76 2.95 12.78 -5.36
CA ARG A 76 2.70 13.82 -4.36
C ARG A 76 3.24 13.45 -2.98
N GLN A 77 3.13 12.17 -2.57
CA GLN A 77 3.77 11.67 -1.34
C GLN A 77 5.29 11.92 -1.38
N GLY A 78 5.93 11.66 -2.53
CA GLY A 78 7.36 11.91 -2.72
C GLY A 78 7.72 13.39 -2.61
N GLU A 79 7.00 14.27 -3.29
CA GLU A 79 7.20 15.72 -3.25
C GLU A 79 7.00 16.30 -1.84
N SER A 80 5.95 15.85 -1.15
CA SER A 80 5.65 16.25 0.22
C SER A 80 6.72 15.77 1.19
N LEU A 81 7.17 14.52 1.07
CA LEU A 81 8.26 13.97 1.88
C LEU A 81 9.56 14.75 1.67
N GLU A 82 9.93 15.02 0.41
CA GLU A 82 11.13 15.79 0.08
C GLU A 82 11.11 17.18 0.73
N SER A 83 9.96 17.86 0.66
CA SER A 83 9.77 19.18 1.26
C SER A 83 9.95 19.13 2.77
N HIS A 84 9.34 18.16 3.46
CA HIS A 84 9.46 17.96 4.91
C HIS A 84 10.92 17.64 5.33
N LEU A 85 11.61 16.77 4.58
CA LEU A 85 13.00 16.42 4.86
C LEU A 85 13.93 17.61 4.71
N LYS A 86 13.74 18.45 3.68
CA LYS A 86 14.52 19.70 3.48
C LYS A 86 14.27 20.71 4.59
N GLU A 87 13.05 20.82 5.07
CA GLU A 87 12.72 21.70 6.20
C GLU A 87 13.33 21.20 7.52
N LYS A 88 13.15 19.93 7.83
CA LYS A 88 13.61 19.33 9.11
C LYS A 88 15.14 19.17 9.19
N CYS A 89 15.80 18.93 8.06
CA CYS A 89 17.25 18.70 8.01
C CYS A 89 17.88 19.40 6.79
N PRO A 90 18.01 20.75 6.82
CA PRO A 90 18.51 21.55 5.69
C PRO A 90 20.02 21.36 5.40
N SER A 91 20.75 20.70 6.30
CA SER A 91 22.17 20.39 6.10
C SER A 91 22.42 19.21 5.16
N VAL A 92 21.39 18.45 4.81
CA VAL A 92 21.43 17.31 3.89
C VAL A 92 20.75 17.68 2.58
N GLN A 93 21.34 17.29 1.46
CA GLN A 93 20.71 17.39 0.16
C GLN A 93 19.79 16.19 -0.04
N TRP A 94 18.49 16.41 0.09
CA TRP A 94 17.44 15.39 -0.07
C TRP A 94 16.91 15.38 -1.49
N ASN A 95 16.79 14.18 -2.09
CA ASN A 95 16.05 13.95 -3.32
C ASN A 95 15.11 12.76 -3.09
N VAL A 96 13.86 12.90 -3.46
CA VAL A 96 12.89 11.80 -3.35
C VAL A 96 12.41 11.38 -4.73
N HIS A 97 12.48 10.10 -4.99
CA HIS A 97 12.11 9.44 -6.24
C HIS A 97 10.97 8.48 -6.02
N VAL A 98 10.29 8.10 -7.10
CA VAL A 98 9.23 7.08 -7.09
C VAL A 98 9.63 5.94 -8.01
N ALA A 99 9.46 4.71 -7.56
CA ALA A 99 9.59 3.51 -8.37
C ALA A 99 8.31 2.68 -8.32
N LEU A 100 7.96 2.05 -9.47
CA LEU A 100 6.75 1.28 -9.66
C LEU A 100 7.11 -0.16 -10.01
N GLN A 101 6.56 -1.14 -9.30
CA GLN A 101 6.94 -2.56 -9.49
C GLN A 101 6.29 -3.20 -10.73
N PHE A 102 5.11 -2.72 -11.15
CA PHE A 102 4.37 -3.32 -12.27
C PHE A 102 4.15 -2.37 -13.45
N MET A 103 4.57 -1.11 -13.33
CA MET A 103 4.52 -0.10 -14.39
C MET A 103 5.92 0.43 -14.68
N PRO A 104 6.16 1.05 -15.84
CA PRO A 104 7.45 1.73 -16.11
C PRO A 104 7.84 2.68 -14.98
N MET A 105 9.11 2.89 -14.75
CA MET A 105 9.81 3.44 -13.58
C MET A 105 10.20 2.32 -12.60
N PHE A 106 10.70 1.22 -13.12
CA PHE A 106 11.08 0.07 -12.30
C PHE A 106 12.24 0.39 -11.36
N LEU A 107 12.19 -0.18 -10.14
CA LEU A 107 13.19 0.10 -9.10
C LEU A 107 14.64 -0.16 -9.56
N PRO A 108 14.99 -1.25 -10.27
CA PRO A 108 16.37 -1.47 -10.71
C PRO A 108 16.90 -0.37 -11.62
N GLU A 109 16.10 0.15 -12.56
CA GLU A 109 16.49 1.21 -13.49
C GLU A 109 16.61 2.57 -12.79
N ILE A 110 15.67 2.90 -11.89
CA ILE A 110 15.72 4.14 -11.10
C ILE A 110 16.96 4.14 -10.21
N LEU A 111 17.19 3.02 -9.52
CA LEU A 111 18.36 2.85 -8.62
C LEU A 111 19.68 2.96 -9.38
N TYR A 112 19.77 2.35 -10.58
CA TYR A 112 20.97 2.50 -11.42
C TYR A 112 21.25 3.96 -11.77
N GLY A 113 20.24 4.70 -12.25
CA GLY A 113 20.41 6.12 -12.59
C GLY A 113 20.81 7.00 -11.38
N ILE A 114 20.27 6.70 -10.19
CA ILE A 114 20.65 7.41 -8.96
C ILE A 114 22.12 7.13 -8.59
N LEU A 115 22.54 5.87 -8.68
CA LEU A 115 23.91 5.46 -8.30
C LEU A 115 24.98 6.01 -9.23
N GLU A 116 24.67 6.32 -10.50
CA GLU A 116 25.60 7.02 -11.40
C GLU A 116 25.99 8.42 -10.89
N ALA A 117 25.12 9.06 -10.09
CA ALA A 117 25.40 10.36 -9.49
C ALA A 117 26.12 10.27 -8.12
N VAL A 118 26.52 9.07 -7.70
CA VAL A 118 27.31 8.75 -6.50
C VAL A 118 26.76 9.44 -5.23
N PRO A 119 25.51 9.13 -4.80
CA PRO A 119 24.98 9.65 -3.56
C PRO A 119 25.69 9.02 -2.35
N ASP A 120 25.71 9.73 -1.21
CA ASP A 120 26.26 9.18 0.04
C ASP A 120 25.38 8.04 0.57
N ARG A 121 24.06 8.13 0.34
CA ARG A 121 23.09 7.07 0.70
C ARG A 121 21.89 7.02 -0.23
N VAL A 122 21.31 5.82 -0.33
CA VAL A 122 20.02 5.58 -0.97
C VAL A 122 19.13 4.80 -0.02
N LEU A 123 17.94 5.31 0.24
CA LEU A 123 16.92 4.65 1.08
C LEU A 123 15.77 4.18 0.20
N VAL A 124 15.54 2.89 0.13
CA VAL A 124 14.39 2.29 -0.58
C VAL A 124 13.26 2.06 0.40
N ILE A 125 12.13 2.69 0.18
CA ILE A 125 10.99 2.76 1.11
C ILE A 125 9.78 2.08 0.46
N PRO A 126 9.49 0.81 0.81
CA PRO A 126 8.29 0.13 0.36
C PRO A 126 7.03 0.79 0.95
N MET A 127 6.13 1.25 0.09
CA MET A 127 4.89 1.96 0.46
C MET A 127 3.71 0.98 0.58
N TYR A 128 3.82 0.04 1.54
CA TYR A 128 2.81 -0.98 1.80
C TYR A 128 2.50 -1.07 3.30
N VAL A 129 1.27 -1.42 3.64
CA VAL A 129 0.88 -1.65 5.03
C VAL A 129 1.51 -2.93 5.60
N PRO A 130 1.37 -4.12 5.00
CA PRO A 130 2.03 -5.31 5.51
C PRO A 130 3.43 -5.50 4.91
N ARG A 131 4.33 -6.08 5.69
CA ARG A 131 5.51 -6.77 5.14
C ARG A 131 5.06 -8.13 4.68
N SER A 132 5.46 -8.51 3.48
CA SER A 132 5.18 -9.84 2.93
C SER A 132 6.03 -10.13 1.70
N ASP A 133 6.03 -11.39 1.27
CA ASP A 133 6.66 -11.81 0.01
C ASP A 133 5.97 -11.19 -1.22
N PHE A 134 4.77 -10.60 -1.04
CA PHE A 134 3.98 -9.95 -2.10
C PHE A 134 4.11 -8.42 -2.10
N THR A 135 4.78 -7.83 -1.12
CA THR A 135 4.92 -6.38 -0.93
C THR A 135 6.40 -5.99 -0.81
N SER A 136 6.92 -5.79 0.39
CA SER A 136 8.33 -5.43 0.60
C SER A 136 9.31 -6.50 0.08
N GLY A 137 8.92 -7.77 0.06
CA GLY A 137 9.70 -8.85 -0.54
C GLY A 137 9.91 -8.70 -2.05
N LEU A 138 9.03 -7.99 -2.76
CA LEU A 138 9.26 -7.65 -4.17
C LEU A 138 10.43 -6.68 -4.36
N CYS A 139 10.73 -5.84 -3.36
CA CYS A 139 11.94 -5.00 -3.41
C CYS A 139 13.22 -5.85 -3.33
N ASP A 140 13.20 -6.94 -2.57
CA ASP A 140 14.34 -7.87 -2.51
C ASP A 140 14.55 -8.55 -3.86
N GLU A 141 13.49 -8.95 -4.55
CA GLU A 141 13.56 -9.45 -5.93
C GLU A 141 14.12 -8.39 -6.90
N ASP A 142 13.69 -7.12 -6.76
CA ASP A 142 14.19 -6.02 -7.58
C ASP A 142 15.68 -5.77 -7.32
N PHE A 143 16.16 -5.96 -6.10
CA PHE A 143 17.60 -5.92 -5.78
C PHE A 143 18.38 -7.07 -6.44
N GLU A 144 17.79 -8.27 -6.50
CA GLU A 144 18.43 -9.38 -7.26
C GLU A 144 18.47 -9.06 -8.75
N ILE A 145 17.38 -8.57 -9.34
CA ILE A 145 17.35 -8.12 -10.74
C ILE A 145 18.41 -7.03 -10.99
N PHE A 146 18.58 -6.10 -10.04
CA PHE A 146 19.63 -5.08 -10.12
C PHE A 146 21.02 -5.73 -10.17
N ARG A 147 21.30 -6.69 -9.25
CA ARG A 147 22.61 -7.37 -9.20
C ARG A 147 22.91 -8.13 -10.47
N GLU A 148 21.94 -8.82 -11.02
CA GLU A 148 22.08 -9.57 -12.28
C GLU A 148 22.36 -8.64 -13.48
N LYS A 149 21.75 -7.46 -13.53
CA LYS A 149 21.79 -6.57 -14.68
C LYS A 149 22.92 -5.56 -14.61
N TYR A 150 23.21 -5.02 -13.42
CA TYR A 150 24.10 -3.87 -13.23
C TYR A 150 25.29 -4.14 -12.30
N GLY A 151 25.36 -5.31 -11.66
CA GLY A 151 26.42 -5.69 -10.75
C GLY A 151 26.07 -5.47 -9.28
N ASN A 152 27.10 -5.45 -8.42
CA ASN A 152 26.91 -5.41 -6.98
C ASN A 152 26.14 -4.17 -6.50
N LEU A 153 25.21 -4.39 -5.60
CA LEU A 153 24.49 -3.32 -4.91
C LEU A 153 25.40 -2.73 -3.83
N PRO A 154 25.68 -1.40 -3.83
CA PRO A 154 26.52 -0.78 -2.82
C PRO A 154 25.92 -0.86 -1.41
N ASP A 155 26.77 -0.90 -0.39
CA ASP A 155 26.37 -0.87 1.02
C ASP A 155 25.65 0.41 1.44
N SER A 156 25.78 1.48 0.66
CA SER A 156 25.04 2.74 0.84
C SER A 156 23.57 2.64 0.53
N VAL A 157 23.12 1.57 -0.16
CA VAL A 157 21.69 1.30 -0.44
C VAL A 157 21.10 0.51 0.71
N LYS A 158 20.06 1.04 1.33
CA LYS A 158 19.34 0.39 2.43
C LYS A 158 17.84 0.37 2.15
N ARG A 159 17.17 -0.73 2.51
CA ARG A 159 15.72 -0.77 2.59
C ARG A 159 15.28 -0.26 3.96
N LEU A 160 14.29 0.60 3.98
CA LEU A 160 13.64 1.14 5.15
C LEU A 160 12.17 0.77 5.10
N ASP A 161 11.70 -0.05 6.04
CA ASP A 161 10.29 -0.39 6.16
C ASP A 161 9.61 0.58 7.16
N PRO A 162 8.85 1.60 6.70
CA PRO A 162 8.26 2.62 7.59
C PRO A 162 7.25 2.01 8.57
N ILE A 163 6.75 0.85 8.27
CA ILE A 163 5.80 0.08 9.10
C ILE A 163 6.40 -0.54 10.36
N GLU A 164 7.72 -0.49 10.55
CA GLU A 164 8.32 -0.81 11.85
C GLU A 164 7.80 0.08 12.98
N GLN A 165 7.22 1.24 12.63
CA GLN A 165 6.53 2.14 13.57
C GLN A 165 5.00 1.93 13.57
N ARG A 166 4.53 0.69 13.66
CA ARG A 166 3.10 0.31 13.57
C ARG A 166 2.19 1.11 14.51
N ASP A 167 2.62 1.29 15.74
CA ASP A 167 1.81 2.00 16.74
C ASP A 167 1.56 3.45 16.30
N LYS A 168 2.61 4.12 15.79
CA LYS A 168 2.47 5.47 15.26
C LYS A 168 1.61 5.52 13.99
N LEU A 169 1.72 4.52 13.12
CA LEU A 169 0.85 4.43 11.93
C LEU A 169 -0.61 4.23 12.33
N ALA A 170 -0.87 3.40 13.35
CA ALA A 170 -2.22 3.23 13.89
C ALA A 170 -2.77 4.54 14.45
N ASP A 171 -1.98 5.28 15.22
CA ASP A 171 -2.39 6.59 15.77
C ASP A 171 -2.72 7.59 14.65
N VAL A 172 -1.88 7.66 13.60
CA VAL A 172 -2.14 8.50 12.43
C VAL A 172 -3.45 8.10 11.74
N MET A 173 -3.68 6.81 11.52
CA MET A 173 -4.91 6.31 10.90
C MET A 173 -6.16 6.60 11.73
N VAL A 174 -6.08 6.45 13.06
CA VAL A 174 -7.18 6.74 13.97
C VAL A 174 -7.56 8.22 13.94
N GLU A 175 -6.56 9.10 14.03
CA GLU A 175 -6.83 10.55 13.97
C GLU A 175 -7.33 10.98 12.58
N PHE A 176 -6.82 10.37 11.52
CA PHE A 176 -7.31 10.58 10.16
C PHE A 176 -8.80 10.21 10.03
N VAL A 177 -9.21 9.01 10.49
CA VAL A 177 -10.62 8.59 10.47
C VAL A 177 -11.50 9.55 11.26
N LYS A 178 -11.08 9.95 12.47
CA LYS A 178 -11.83 10.92 13.31
C LYS A 178 -11.99 12.27 12.59
N HIS A 179 -10.91 12.77 12.01
CA HIS A 179 -10.91 14.03 11.27
C HIS A 179 -11.84 13.96 10.05
N GLU A 180 -11.75 12.89 9.26
CA GLU A 180 -12.61 12.67 8.11
C GLU A 180 -14.10 12.56 8.50
N MET A 181 -14.40 11.93 9.63
CA MET A 181 -15.77 11.89 10.16
C MET A 181 -16.28 13.28 10.55
N VAL A 182 -15.47 14.06 11.25
CA VAL A 182 -15.84 15.45 11.63
C VAL A 182 -16.07 16.32 10.39
N ASN A 183 -15.20 16.25 9.39
CA ASN A 183 -15.31 17.00 8.15
C ASN A 183 -16.61 16.68 7.36
N ARG A 184 -17.16 15.47 7.57
CA ARG A 184 -18.43 15.03 6.96
C ARG A 184 -19.63 15.28 7.86
N GLY A 185 -19.46 16.00 8.98
CA GLY A 185 -20.52 16.29 9.93
C GLY A 185 -20.95 15.09 10.79
N LEU A 186 -20.13 14.06 10.85
CA LEU A 186 -20.37 12.85 11.62
C LEU A 186 -19.72 12.99 12.99
N ASN A 187 -20.47 13.42 13.98
CA ASN A 187 -19.98 13.47 15.36
C ASN A 187 -20.31 12.19 16.14
N SER A 188 -19.62 11.96 17.25
CA SER A 188 -19.79 10.77 18.10
C SER A 188 -21.21 10.61 18.66
N ALA A 189 -22.00 11.69 18.74
CA ALA A 189 -23.38 11.64 19.23
C ALA A 189 -24.38 11.04 18.19
N SER A 190 -23.98 10.96 16.92
CA SER A 190 -24.82 10.44 15.82
C SER A 190 -24.45 9.01 15.39
N ALA A 191 -23.61 8.32 16.16
CA ALA A 191 -23.06 7.02 15.76
C ALA A 191 -24.02 5.82 15.91
N LYS A 192 -25.22 6.01 16.50
CA LYS A 192 -26.22 4.91 16.62
C LYS A 192 -26.70 4.43 15.27
N GLY A 193 -26.63 3.12 15.05
CA GLY A 193 -26.99 2.48 13.80
C GLY A 193 -25.88 2.47 12.74
N ARG A 194 -24.65 2.90 13.10
CA ARG A 194 -23.51 2.99 12.17
C ARG A 194 -22.42 1.99 12.49
N ALA A 195 -21.90 1.31 11.49
CA ALA A 195 -20.73 0.44 11.61
C ALA A 195 -19.51 0.97 10.87
N LEU A 196 -18.33 0.65 11.43
CA LEU A 196 -17.04 0.81 10.75
C LEU A 196 -16.58 -0.52 10.16
N ILE A 197 -16.23 -0.51 8.89
CA ILE A 197 -15.53 -1.62 8.23
C ILE A 197 -14.14 -1.16 7.81
N LEU A 198 -13.14 -1.81 8.37
CA LEU A 198 -11.74 -1.65 8.01
C LEU A 198 -11.42 -2.56 6.84
N GLY A 199 -11.20 -1.98 5.65
CA GLY A 199 -10.91 -2.73 4.41
C GLY A 199 -9.43 -3.03 4.25
N ALA A 200 -9.10 -4.26 3.91
CA ALA A 200 -7.74 -4.65 3.55
C ALA A 200 -7.73 -5.66 2.40
N HIS A 201 -6.59 -5.70 1.67
CA HIS A 201 -6.37 -6.77 0.70
C HIS A 201 -6.35 -8.12 1.39
N GLY A 202 -7.15 -9.06 0.89
CA GLY A 202 -7.16 -10.42 1.41
C GLY A 202 -5.91 -11.20 1.04
N THR A 203 -5.57 -12.19 1.85
CA THR A 203 -4.43 -13.05 1.57
C THR A 203 -4.74 -14.50 1.89
N VAL A 204 -3.95 -15.42 1.35
CA VAL A 204 -4.06 -16.85 1.68
C VAL A 204 -3.50 -17.10 3.08
N ILE A 205 -4.26 -17.80 3.93
CA ILE A 205 -3.84 -18.12 5.30
C ILE A 205 -2.98 -19.38 5.37
N SER A 206 -3.06 -20.25 4.34
CA SER A 206 -2.21 -21.42 4.19
C SER A 206 -1.39 -21.26 2.89
N PRO A 207 -0.25 -20.55 2.96
CA PRO A 207 0.53 -20.26 1.75
C PRO A 207 1.15 -21.54 1.18
N PRO A 208 1.31 -21.60 -0.15
CA PRO A 208 2.02 -22.70 -0.79
C PRO A 208 3.51 -22.70 -0.40
N PRO A 209 4.22 -23.84 -0.58
CA PRO A 209 5.64 -23.93 -0.29
C PRO A 209 6.45 -22.82 -0.99
N GLY A 210 7.37 -22.21 -0.25
CA GLY A 210 8.23 -21.13 -0.74
C GLY A 210 7.78 -19.73 -0.35
N ILE A 211 6.53 -19.55 0.07
CA ILE A 211 6.04 -18.30 0.67
C ILE A 211 6.27 -18.34 2.16
N ARG A 212 7.00 -17.37 2.70
CA ARG A 212 7.35 -17.27 4.12
C ARG A 212 6.36 -16.38 4.88
N ASP A 213 5.97 -15.28 4.25
CA ASP A 213 5.11 -14.27 4.86
C ASP A 213 4.07 -13.77 3.87
N THR A 214 2.80 -13.92 4.24
CA THR A 214 1.66 -13.45 3.45
C THR A 214 1.20 -12.03 3.83
N GLY A 215 1.77 -11.45 4.88
CA GLY A 215 1.36 -10.15 5.43
C GLY A 215 0.10 -10.21 6.29
N PHE A 216 -0.47 -11.40 6.50
CA PHE A 216 -1.70 -11.55 7.30
C PHE A 216 -1.50 -11.04 8.73
N ALA A 217 -0.45 -11.53 9.41
CA ALA A 217 -0.21 -11.20 10.81
C ALA A 217 -0.02 -9.69 11.03
N ASP A 218 0.69 -9.03 10.12
CA ASP A 218 0.94 -7.59 10.17
C ASP A 218 -0.35 -6.79 9.98
N THR A 219 -1.14 -7.14 8.97
CA THR A 219 -2.40 -6.44 8.68
C THR A 219 -3.45 -6.68 9.76
N ASP A 220 -3.59 -7.92 10.23
CA ASP A 220 -4.54 -8.29 11.29
C ASP A 220 -4.20 -7.59 12.62
N ALA A 221 -2.91 -7.54 12.99
CA ALA A 221 -2.47 -6.85 14.19
C ALA A 221 -2.76 -5.34 14.14
N LEU A 222 -2.46 -4.67 13.01
CA LEU A 222 -2.80 -3.26 12.84
C LEU A 222 -4.31 -3.05 12.87
N GLY A 223 -5.07 -3.88 12.14
CA GLY A 223 -6.52 -3.80 12.12
C GLY A 223 -7.16 -3.94 13.51
N LYS A 224 -6.63 -4.84 14.36
CA LYS A 224 -7.10 -4.99 15.76
C LYS A 224 -6.85 -3.74 16.59
N VAL A 225 -5.67 -3.12 16.47
CA VAL A 225 -5.37 -1.86 17.16
C VAL A 225 -6.34 -0.75 16.73
N LEU A 226 -6.61 -0.65 15.42
CA LEU A 226 -7.57 0.32 14.89
C LEU A 226 -8.99 0.04 15.36
N LEU A 227 -9.43 -1.23 15.41
CA LEU A 227 -10.73 -1.61 15.94
C LEU A 227 -10.87 -1.20 17.40
N ASP A 228 -9.89 -1.51 18.24
CA ASP A 228 -9.92 -1.20 19.68
C ASP A 228 -10.02 0.32 19.91
N GLN A 229 -9.29 1.13 19.13
CA GLN A 229 -9.30 2.59 19.29
C GLN A 229 -10.54 3.26 18.66
N LEU A 230 -11.10 2.70 17.61
CA LEU A 230 -12.24 3.29 16.89
C LEU A 230 -13.59 2.74 17.34
N HIS A 231 -13.64 1.56 17.99
CA HIS A 231 -14.88 0.97 18.50
C HIS A 231 -15.77 1.94 19.32
N PRO A 232 -15.23 2.84 20.18
CA PRO A 232 -16.08 3.76 20.93
C PRO A 232 -16.91 4.73 20.10
N TYR A 233 -16.60 4.88 18.81
CA TYR A 233 -17.26 5.81 17.88
C TYR A 233 -18.32 5.14 16.99
N PHE A 234 -18.52 3.81 17.09
CA PHE A 234 -19.41 3.02 16.23
C PHE A 234 -20.16 1.95 17.02
N ASP A 235 -21.35 1.58 16.57
CA ASP A 235 -22.11 0.50 17.20
C ASP A 235 -21.54 -0.88 16.90
N SER A 236 -20.82 -1.01 15.79
CA SER A 236 -20.17 -2.25 15.37
C SER A 236 -18.92 -1.94 14.53
N CYS A 237 -17.89 -2.76 14.69
CA CYS A 237 -16.66 -2.62 13.94
C CYS A 237 -16.16 -4.00 13.48
N SER A 238 -15.62 -4.10 12.25
CA SER A 238 -15.00 -5.33 11.76
C SER A 238 -13.91 -5.03 10.73
N ILE A 239 -13.00 -5.98 10.55
CA ILE A 239 -12.16 -6.03 9.35
C ILE A 239 -12.94 -6.75 8.26
N GLY A 240 -12.90 -6.21 7.04
CA GLY A 240 -13.46 -6.82 5.84
C GLY A 240 -12.38 -7.03 4.78
N TRP A 241 -12.11 -8.29 4.43
CA TRP A 241 -11.03 -8.62 3.50
C TRP A 241 -11.51 -8.64 2.06
N LEU A 242 -10.79 -7.93 1.17
CA LEU A 242 -10.96 -7.97 -0.28
C LEU A 242 -10.28 -9.23 -0.83
N ASN A 243 -11.02 -10.33 -0.87
CA ASN A 243 -10.49 -11.63 -1.27
C ASN A 243 -10.57 -11.87 -2.78
N HIS A 244 -9.51 -12.47 -3.34
CA HIS A 244 -9.53 -13.04 -4.68
C HIS A 244 -9.94 -14.51 -4.62
N ARG A 245 -10.71 -14.98 -5.62
CA ARG A 245 -11.20 -16.36 -5.69
C ARG A 245 -10.18 -17.31 -6.36
N VAL A 246 -8.88 -17.16 -6.04
CA VAL A 246 -7.80 -17.93 -6.67
C VAL A 246 -6.89 -18.51 -5.60
N GLY A 247 -6.60 -19.80 -5.66
CA GLY A 247 -5.74 -20.48 -4.68
C GLY A 247 -6.49 -20.92 -3.42
N GLY A 248 -5.77 -21.29 -2.38
CA GLY A 248 -6.25 -21.93 -1.16
C GLY A 248 -7.29 -21.17 -0.32
N GLU A 249 -7.22 -21.32 0.99
CA GLU A 249 -8.08 -20.66 1.95
C GLU A 249 -7.64 -19.20 2.16
N TRP A 250 -8.59 -18.27 2.08
CA TRP A 250 -8.36 -16.84 2.21
C TRP A 250 -8.81 -16.30 3.58
N THR A 251 -8.33 -15.12 3.91
CA THR A 251 -8.68 -14.39 5.14
C THR A 251 -10.19 -14.24 5.32
N SER A 252 -10.66 -14.24 6.58
CA SER A 252 -12.07 -14.15 6.93
C SER A 252 -12.29 -13.14 8.06
N PRO A 253 -13.46 -12.44 8.09
CA PRO A 253 -14.51 -12.47 7.08
C PRO A 253 -14.14 -11.73 5.80
N SER A 254 -14.68 -12.13 4.64
CA SER A 254 -14.61 -11.28 3.45
C SER A 254 -15.36 -9.96 3.69
N LEU A 255 -15.02 -8.91 2.92
CA LEU A 255 -15.73 -7.64 3.01
C LEU A 255 -17.25 -7.82 2.84
N GLU A 256 -17.66 -8.64 1.87
CA GLU A 256 -19.07 -9.00 1.65
C GLU A 256 -19.70 -9.65 2.89
N ALA A 257 -19.02 -10.63 3.49
CA ALA A 257 -19.51 -11.33 4.68
C ALA A 257 -19.63 -10.40 5.90
N ALA A 258 -18.66 -9.53 6.13
CA ALA A 258 -18.67 -8.55 7.22
C ALA A 258 -19.86 -7.57 7.08
N VAL A 259 -20.09 -7.05 5.86
CA VAL A 259 -21.25 -6.17 5.58
C VAL A 259 -22.58 -6.89 5.83
N LEU A 260 -22.73 -8.12 5.33
CA LEU A 260 -23.97 -8.89 5.48
C LEU A 260 -24.26 -9.23 6.94
N GLU A 261 -23.26 -9.61 7.72
CA GLU A 261 -23.39 -9.88 9.16
C GLU A 261 -23.87 -8.65 9.91
N MET A 262 -23.23 -7.49 9.71
CA MET A 262 -23.63 -6.25 10.36
C MET A 262 -25.03 -5.80 9.95
N ARG A 263 -25.38 -5.92 8.67
CA ARG A 263 -26.73 -5.64 8.18
C ARG A 263 -27.76 -6.57 8.83
N GLY A 264 -27.44 -7.85 9.01
CA GLY A 264 -28.28 -8.82 9.71
C GLY A 264 -28.52 -8.45 11.19
N ASN A 265 -27.60 -7.71 11.80
CA ASN A 265 -27.68 -7.18 13.16
C ASN A 265 -28.36 -5.79 13.24
N GLY A 266 -28.94 -5.30 12.13
CA GLY A 266 -29.72 -4.06 12.11
C GLY A 266 -28.91 -2.80 11.82
N ILE A 267 -27.66 -2.92 11.36
CA ILE A 267 -26.87 -1.78 10.89
C ILE A 267 -27.37 -1.33 9.51
N GLU A 268 -27.63 -0.04 9.37
CA GLU A 268 -28.13 0.57 8.13
C GLU A 268 -27.14 1.55 7.50
N GLU A 269 -26.17 2.06 8.26
CA GLU A 269 -25.18 3.01 7.79
C GLU A 269 -23.77 2.47 8.01
N PHE A 270 -22.91 2.57 6.99
CA PHE A 270 -21.55 2.06 7.02
C PHE A 270 -20.53 3.17 6.78
N VAL A 271 -19.42 3.09 7.50
CA VAL A 271 -18.18 3.81 7.20
C VAL A 271 -17.16 2.77 6.75
N TYR A 272 -16.63 2.91 5.56
CA TYR A 272 -15.60 2.04 5.02
C TYR A 272 -14.26 2.79 4.96
N PHE A 273 -13.25 2.28 5.66
CA PHE A 273 -11.89 2.80 5.65
C PHE A 273 -10.91 1.75 5.13
N PRO A 274 -10.27 1.96 3.97
CA PRO A 274 -9.37 0.99 3.35
C PRO A 274 -7.97 1.01 4.01
N PHE A 275 -7.88 0.68 5.29
CA PHE A 275 -6.67 0.78 6.10
C PHE A 275 -5.49 -0.06 5.61
N GLY A 276 -5.75 -1.12 4.84
CA GLY A 276 -4.74 -1.99 4.25
C GLY A 276 -3.93 -1.34 3.11
N PHE A 277 -4.20 -0.07 2.80
CA PHE A 277 -3.58 0.66 1.69
C PHE A 277 -3.15 2.06 2.14
N LEU A 278 -1.98 2.52 1.67
CA LEU A 278 -1.46 3.85 2.00
C LEU A 278 -1.87 4.91 0.97
N ALA A 279 -2.33 4.48 -0.22
CA ALA A 279 -2.78 5.36 -1.29
C ALA A 279 -3.98 4.74 -2.02
N ASP A 280 -4.90 5.59 -2.46
CA ASP A 280 -6.07 5.19 -3.21
C ASP A 280 -5.69 4.53 -4.54
N ASN A 281 -6.36 3.41 -4.86
CA ASN A 281 -6.08 2.55 -5.99
C ASN A 281 -7.35 1.84 -6.50
N GLU A 282 -7.22 0.93 -7.48
CA GLU A 282 -8.36 0.17 -8.04
C GLU A 282 -9.16 -0.57 -6.95
N GLU A 283 -8.47 -1.16 -5.99
CA GLU A 283 -9.15 -1.95 -4.95
C GLU A 283 -9.95 -1.07 -4.00
N THR A 284 -9.42 0.09 -3.62
CA THR A 284 -10.09 0.98 -2.66
C THR A 284 -11.22 1.77 -3.31
N LEU A 285 -11.03 2.27 -4.52
CA LEU A 285 -11.99 3.15 -5.19
C LEU A 285 -12.98 2.42 -6.10
N LEU A 286 -12.65 1.22 -6.56
CA LEU A 286 -13.53 0.46 -7.45
C LEU A 286 -13.99 -0.84 -6.79
N SER A 287 -13.08 -1.77 -6.44
CA SER A 287 -13.47 -3.09 -5.93
C SER A 287 -14.17 -3.01 -4.57
N GLY A 288 -13.64 -2.23 -3.62
CA GLY A 288 -14.27 -2.05 -2.31
C GLY A 288 -15.65 -1.40 -2.41
N ARG A 289 -15.81 -0.38 -3.26
CA ARG A 289 -17.11 0.25 -3.50
C ARG A 289 -18.11 -0.68 -4.19
N GLN A 290 -17.62 -1.53 -5.10
CA GLN A 290 -18.46 -2.47 -5.82
C GLN A 290 -19.13 -3.47 -4.89
N VAL A 291 -18.46 -3.92 -3.83
CA VAL A 291 -19.07 -4.83 -2.85
C VAL A 291 -20.33 -4.23 -2.23
N PHE A 292 -20.29 -2.98 -1.80
CA PHE A 292 -21.46 -2.30 -1.23
C PHE A 292 -22.57 -2.12 -2.27
N ALA A 293 -22.22 -1.75 -3.51
CA ALA A 293 -23.16 -1.60 -4.59
C ALA A 293 -23.86 -2.93 -4.96
N ASP A 294 -23.11 -4.03 -5.03
CA ASP A 294 -23.64 -5.37 -5.34
C ASP A 294 -24.58 -5.89 -4.23
N LEU A 295 -24.36 -5.45 -2.99
CA LEU A 295 -25.24 -5.74 -1.84
C LEU A 295 -26.42 -4.77 -1.71
N ASN A 296 -26.58 -3.82 -2.62
CA ASN A 296 -27.57 -2.74 -2.58
C ASN A 296 -27.51 -1.95 -1.24
N ILE A 297 -26.29 -1.64 -0.78
CA ILE A 297 -26.05 -0.75 0.37
C ILE A 297 -25.82 0.65 -0.17
N GLU A 298 -26.77 1.55 0.03
CA GLU A 298 -26.69 2.95 -0.43
C GLU A 298 -26.06 3.86 0.63
N ASN A 299 -26.30 3.59 1.92
CA ASN A 299 -25.79 4.37 3.04
C ASN A 299 -24.38 3.90 3.43
N VAL A 300 -23.38 4.21 2.59
CA VAL A 300 -21.98 3.96 2.88
C VAL A 300 -21.13 5.18 2.63
N ILE A 301 -20.34 5.53 3.64
CA ILE A 301 -19.35 6.60 3.58
C ILE A 301 -18.00 5.96 3.30
N HIS A 302 -17.50 6.13 2.10
CA HIS A 302 -16.17 5.68 1.73
C HIS A 302 -15.14 6.75 2.12
N LEU A 303 -14.28 6.42 3.09
CA LEU A 303 -13.12 7.24 3.42
C LEU A 303 -12.00 6.96 2.42
N PRO A 304 -11.15 7.95 2.10
CA PRO A 304 -9.95 7.71 1.31
C PRO A 304 -8.89 6.98 2.12
N CYS A 305 -7.86 6.45 1.46
CA CYS A 305 -6.60 6.10 2.11
C CYS A 305 -5.93 7.34 2.72
N LEU A 306 -4.82 7.17 3.42
CA LEU A 306 -4.04 8.31 3.95
C LEU A 306 -3.55 9.23 2.83
N ASN A 307 -3.24 8.67 1.65
CA ASN A 307 -2.73 9.43 0.51
C ASN A 307 -1.51 10.28 0.91
N ASP A 308 -1.55 11.58 0.63
CA ASP A 308 -0.54 12.57 0.99
C ASP A 308 -0.92 13.37 2.27
N ASP A 309 -1.65 12.74 3.20
CA ASP A 309 -1.98 13.32 4.50
C ASP A 309 -0.72 13.78 5.24
N THR A 310 -0.79 14.97 5.85
CA THR A 310 0.36 15.61 6.47
C THR A 310 0.96 14.78 7.61
N ALA A 311 0.13 14.20 8.48
CA ALA A 311 0.61 13.40 9.61
C ALA A 311 1.27 12.11 9.14
N PHE A 312 0.77 11.51 8.06
CA PHE A 312 1.40 10.37 7.43
C PHE A 312 2.75 10.71 6.80
N ILE A 313 2.87 11.86 6.10
CA ILE A 313 4.14 12.32 5.53
C ILE A 313 5.15 12.65 6.64
N GLU A 314 4.70 13.25 7.75
CA GLU A 314 5.55 13.49 8.93
C GLU A 314 6.08 12.18 9.51
N LEU A 315 5.25 11.15 9.63
CA LEU A 315 5.66 9.81 10.07
C LEU A 315 6.74 9.21 9.17
N LEU A 316 6.57 9.31 7.83
CA LEU A 316 7.59 8.87 6.88
C LEU A 316 8.89 9.66 7.04
N ALA A 317 8.81 10.98 7.20
CA ALA A 317 9.98 11.83 7.39
C ALA A 317 10.73 11.47 8.69
N GLU A 318 10.02 11.24 9.79
CA GLU A 318 10.62 10.77 11.05
C GLU A 318 11.35 9.42 10.87
N ALA A 319 10.73 8.47 10.15
CA ALA A 319 11.34 7.18 9.87
C ALA A 319 12.66 7.33 9.07
N VAL A 320 12.66 8.19 8.05
CA VAL A 320 13.86 8.50 7.26
C VAL A 320 14.94 9.18 8.09
N LEU A 321 14.59 10.19 8.89
CA LEU A 321 15.51 10.94 9.72
C LEU A 321 16.12 10.11 10.86
N SER A 322 15.37 9.16 11.41
CA SER A 322 15.88 8.27 12.47
C SER A 322 17.04 7.40 12.00
N GLN A 323 17.12 7.07 10.72
CA GLN A 323 18.25 6.35 10.13
C GLN A 323 19.51 7.21 10.03
N ASN A 324 19.38 8.55 10.10
CA ASN A 324 20.53 9.46 10.13
C ASN A 324 21.18 9.53 11.52
N THR A 325 20.38 9.53 12.58
CA THR A 325 20.87 9.68 13.96
C THR A 325 21.54 8.40 14.47
N ALA A 326 21.10 7.22 14.06
CA ALA A 326 21.70 5.95 14.45
C ALA A 326 23.18 5.81 14.02
N ARG A 327 23.58 6.43 12.91
CA ARG A 327 24.98 6.40 12.44
C ARG A 327 25.89 7.38 13.19
N ALA A 328 25.37 8.53 13.60
CA ALA A 328 26.15 9.50 14.39
C ALA A 328 26.56 8.91 15.75
N ALA A 329 25.75 8.02 16.31
CA ALA A 329 26.03 7.32 17.56
C ALA A 329 27.03 6.15 17.40
N HIS A 330 27.13 5.54 16.22
CA HIS A 330 28.05 4.40 15.96
C HIS A 330 29.37 4.82 15.28
N GLY A 331 29.47 6.06 14.77
CA GLY A 331 30.66 6.61 14.10
C GLY A 331 31.69 7.28 15.04
N SER A 332 31.40 7.38 16.33
CA SER A 332 32.25 8.01 17.34
C SER A 332 32.94 7.01 18.27
N SER A 333 33.43 5.87 17.75
CA SER A 333 34.43 5.08 18.48
C SER A 333 35.81 5.57 18.04
N PRO A 334 36.59 6.21 18.88
CA PRO A 334 37.98 6.58 18.53
C PRO A 334 38.82 5.30 18.45
N LEU A 335 39.66 5.25 17.44
CA LEU A 335 40.76 4.30 17.28
C LEU A 335 41.72 4.38 18.46
#